data_6b1a066af5e76c8c5f660179c4f1e196
#
_entry.id   6b1a066af5e76c8c5f660179c4f1e196
#
_cell.length_a   1.000
_cell.length_b   1.000
_cell.length_c   1.000
_cell.angle_alpha   90.00
_cell.angle_beta   90.00
_cell.angle_gamma   90.00
#
_symmetry.space_group_name_H-M   'P 1'
#
loop_
_entity.id
_entity.type
_entity.pdbx_description
1 polymer ?
#
loop_
_entity_poly.entity_id
_entity_poly.type
_entity_poly.pdbx_seq_one_letter_code
_entity_poly.pdbx_strand_id
1 'polypeptide(L)'
;MTSFQPLHSVTSQSLTGKLQGFHEALLADYPHICRLACAIYDKPTDVLKTFINSTRQGHAIAGYEVKLHDTPSLLHLANHQQSRVIDDISAEIHGGSVHSDWLLEQGYMSSFTVPIIRQNQFLGFVFIDSVEKDSFTPSIQRDLIMRCASICDAIANELAAAHLLVATASAIRSIANLRGFDAGMHLTRMAELSRLIARNLPAHFGLTDEDIEHIYLFSPLHDIGKIGIPDAILLKAGRLTDSERQIMQTHVQKGVDMIDSILADFNLIEANDARIMRNIIAFHHEYLDGSGYPFGLKGEQVPIEARIVTVADIFDALTHKRPYKKSWSVENSLTELHQMVEQGKLDDDCVTALANSLNAAQHIVTSYCDSEEPASNPGY
;
A
#
# COMPACT_ATOMS: atom_id res chain seq x y z
N MET A 1 -32.60 -0.79 -8.29
CA MET A 1 -31.29 -1.15 -8.87
C MET A 1 -30.53 0.15 -9.06
N THR A 2 -29.76 0.57 -8.07
CA THR A 2 -28.84 1.70 -8.16
C THR A 2 -27.61 1.23 -8.89
N SER A 3 -27.38 1.72 -10.10
CA SER A 3 -26.16 1.46 -10.86
C SER A 3 -25.00 2.11 -10.13
N PHE A 4 -24.12 1.28 -9.56
CA PHE A 4 -22.83 1.72 -9.04
C PHE A 4 -21.93 2.03 -10.25
N GLN A 5 -21.65 3.31 -10.49
CA GLN A 5 -20.60 3.70 -11.42
C GLN A 5 -19.28 3.77 -10.66
N PRO A 6 -18.18 3.18 -11.17
CA PRO A 6 -16.86 3.46 -10.63
C PRO A 6 -16.62 4.95 -10.68
N LEU A 7 -16.18 5.54 -9.57
CA LEU A 7 -15.89 6.98 -9.47
C LEU A 7 -14.67 7.33 -10.33
N HIS A 8 -14.90 7.57 -11.61
CA HIS A 8 -13.93 8.11 -12.56
C HIS A 8 -13.96 9.62 -12.58
N SER A 9 -13.79 10.31 -11.57
CA SER A 9 -13.56 11.76 -11.53
C SER A 9 -14.13 12.41 -10.28
N VAL A 10 -13.42 12.28 -9.18
CA VAL A 10 -13.43 13.34 -8.18
C VAL A 10 -11.98 13.78 -8.05
N THR A 11 -11.69 15.00 -8.44
CA THR A 11 -10.37 15.61 -8.39
C THR A 11 -10.05 16.06 -6.96
N SER A 12 -9.98 15.13 -6.04
CA SER A 12 -9.14 15.32 -4.86
C SER A 12 -7.71 15.11 -5.34
N GLN A 13 -6.90 16.15 -5.27
CA GLN A 13 -5.51 16.05 -5.66
C GLN A 13 -4.83 15.01 -4.75
N SER A 14 -4.28 13.93 -5.34
CA SER A 14 -3.40 13.01 -4.65
C SER A 14 -2.24 13.77 -3.99
N LEU A 15 -1.57 13.18 -3.02
CA LEU A 15 -0.37 13.80 -2.45
C LEU A 15 0.68 14.06 -3.53
N THR A 16 0.83 13.15 -4.50
CA THR A 16 1.67 13.36 -5.69
C THR A 16 1.25 14.64 -6.43
N GLY A 17 -0.03 14.87 -6.69
CA GLY A 17 -0.53 16.09 -7.34
C GLY A 17 -0.28 17.34 -6.49
N LYS A 18 -0.46 17.28 -5.18
CA LYS A 18 -0.13 18.37 -4.25
C LYS A 18 1.37 18.69 -4.26
N LEU A 19 2.23 17.67 -4.26
CA LEU A 19 3.68 17.84 -4.33
C LEU A 19 4.10 18.48 -5.65
N GLN A 20 3.50 18.08 -6.78
CA GLN A 20 3.75 18.67 -8.09
C GLN A 20 3.38 20.15 -8.13
N GLY A 21 2.19 20.51 -7.65
CA GLY A 21 1.77 21.92 -7.55
C GLY A 21 2.67 22.74 -6.61
N PHE A 22 3.09 22.16 -5.51
CA PHE A 22 4.06 22.79 -4.60
C PHE A 22 5.43 23.01 -5.28
N HIS A 23 5.92 22.00 -6.02
CA HIS A 23 7.18 22.13 -6.78
C HIS A 23 7.08 23.22 -7.85
N GLU A 24 5.98 23.31 -8.59
CA GLU A 24 5.73 24.38 -9.57
C GLU A 24 5.77 25.76 -8.93
N ALA A 25 5.20 25.92 -7.74
CA ALA A 25 5.27 27.19 -7.01
C ALA A 25 6.70 27.52 -6.54
N LEU A 26 7.51 26.52 -6.17
CA LEU A 26 8.92 26.73 -5.80
C LEU A 26 9.78 27.15 -6.99
N LEU A 27 9.51 26.64 -8.19
CA LEU A 27 10.29 26.98 -9.41
C LEU A 27 10.23 28.47 -9.77
N ALA A 28 9.20 29.18 -9.33
CA ALA A 28 9.10 30.64 -9.54
C ALA A 28 10.22 31.40 -8.80
N ASP A 29 10.62 30.94 -7.61
CA ASP A 29 11.66 31.57 -6.79
C ASP A 29 13.01 30.85 -6.93
N TYR A 30 12.98 29.52 -7.19
CA TYR A 30 14.14 28.64 -7.22
C TYR A 30 14.15 27.77 -8.48
N PRO A 31 14.40 28.33 -9.68
CA PRO A 31 14.30 27.59 -10.96
C PRO A 31 15.32 26.46 -11.11
N HIS A 32 16.36 26.43 -10.28
CA HIS A 32 17.40 25.40 -10.26
C HIS A 32 16.99 24.14 -9.45
N ILE A 33 15.93 24.19 -8.66
CA ILE A 33 15.40 23.02 -7.95
C ILE A 33 14.68 22.14 -8.97
N CYS A 34 15.23 20.98 -9.25
CA CYS A 34 14.75 20.10 -10.32
C CYS A 34 14.00 18.86 -9.82
N ARG A 35 14.08 18.57 -8.53
CA ARG A 35 13.40 17.43 -7.92
C ARG A 35 12.98 17.72 -6.48
N LEU A 36 11.74 17.29 -6.17
CA LEU A 36 11.22 17.11 -4.82
C LEU A 36 10.76 15.67 -4.69
N ALA A 37 11.17 14.99 -3.65
CA ALA A 37 10.69 13.64 -3.37
C ALA A 37 10.50 13.43 -1.87
N CYS A 38 9.53 12.60 -1.53
CA CYS A 38 9.30 12.19 -0.15
C CYS A 38 9.46 10.69 -0.04
N ALA A 39 10.17 10.26 1.00
CA ALA A 39 10.21 8.88 1.44
C ALA A 39 9.56 8.78 2.82
N ILE A 40 8.76 7.75 3.03
CA ILE A 40 8.11 7.47 4.31
C ILE A 40 8.82 6.34 5.06
N TYR A 41 8.77 6.41 6.38
CA TYR A 41 9.39 5.42 7.27
C TYR A 41 8.35 4.52 7.91
N ASP A 42 8.48 3.24 7.65
CA ASP A 42 7.72 2.19 8.32
C ASP A 42 8.49 1.69 9.53
N LYS A 43 8.08 2.15 10.71
CA LYS A 43 8.74 1.83 11.97
C LYS A 43 8.75 0.34 12.33
N PRO A 44 7.67 -0.44 12.15
CA PRO A 44 7.66 -1.88 12.44
C PRO A 44 8.68 -2.68 11.67
N THR A 45 8.93 -2.35 10.42
CA THR A 45 9.87 -3.06 9.53
C THR A 45 11.24 -2.39 9.44
N ASP A 46 11.41 -1.19 10.02
CA ASP A 46 12.59 -0.33 9.91
C ASP A 46 12.93 0.06 8.45
N VAL A 47 11.91 0.18 7.60
CA VAL A 47 12.08 0.46 6.16
C VAL A 47 11.76 1.91 5.85
N LEU A 48 12.71 2.59 5.17
CA LEU A 48 12.48 3.84 4.47
C LEU A 48 12.18 3.51 3.01
N LYS A 49 11.03 3.98 2.50
CA LYS A 49 10.55 3.67 1.15
C LYS A 49 10.14 4.93 0.40
N THR A 50 10.38 4.97 -0.91
CA THR A 50 9.88 6.02 -1.78
C THR A 50 8.35 6.07 -1.71
N PHE A 51 7.79 7.29 -1.80
CA PHE A 51 6.35 7.48 -1.64
C PHE A 51 5.79 8.42 -2.72
N ILE A 52 6.18 9.70 -2.72
CA ILE A 52 5.75 10.65 -3.73
C ILE A 52 6.95 11.42 -4.28
N ASN A 53 6.88 11.83 -5.55
CA ASN A 53 7.93 12.61 -6.17
C ASN A 53 7.39 13.59 -7.22
N SER A 54 8.16 14.66 -7.44
CA SER A 54 8.01 15.60 -8.55
C SER A 54 9.39 15.83 -9.13
N THR A 55 9.69 15.17 -10.26
CA THR A 55 10.99 15.18 -10.93
C THR A 55 10.86 15.88 -12.27
N ARG A 56 11.62 16.97 -12.47
CA ARG A 56 11.65 17.76 -13.72
C ARG A 56 12.84 17.43 -14.60
N GLN A 57 13.92 16.97 -13.98
CA GLN A 57 15.13 16.54 -14.68
C GLN A 57 15.62 15.23 -14.08
N GLY A 58 16.13 14.34 -14.92
CA GLY A 58 16.51 12.99 -14.54
C GLY A 58 15.32 12.05 -14.47
N HIS A 59 15.48 10.94 -13.77
CA HIS A 59 14.48 9.91 -13.59
C HIS A 59 14.16 9.73 -12.10
N ALA A 60 12.89 9.63 -11.75
CA ALA A 60 12.49 9.31 -10.38
C ALA A 60 13.00 7.91 -10.00
N ILE A 61 13.49 7.76 -8.76
CA ILE A 61 13.68 6.44 -8.18
C ILE A 61 12.33 6.01 -7.58
N ALA A 62 11.70 5.01 -8.19
CA ALA A 62 10.42 4.46 -7.77
C ALA A 62 10.59 3.06 -7.19
N GLY A 63 9.72 2.66 -6.26
CA GLY A 63 9.75 1.33 -5.64
C GLY A 63 11.02 1.05 -4.83
N TYR A 64 11.82 2.07 -4.48
CA TYR A 64 13.05 1.87 -3.72
C TYR A 64 12.77 1.79 -2.23
N GLU A 65 13.39 0.80 -1.60
CA GLU A 65 13.29 0.55 -0.17
C GLU A 65 14.66 0.23 0.41
N VAL A 66 14.90 0.73 1.61
CA VAL A 66 16.13 0.45 2.36
C VAL A 66 15.82 0.44 3.86
N LYS A 67 16.47 -0.43 4.62
CA LYS A 67 16.40 -0.35 6.07
C LYS A 67 17.12 0.89 6.55
N LEU A 68 16.47 1.66 7.42
CA LEU A 68 17.02 2.93 7.88
C LEU A 68 18.36 2.73 8.62
N HIS A 69 18.50 1.63 9.40
CA HIS A 69 19.75 1.33 10.09
C HIS A 69 20.91 0.96 9.15
N ASP A 70 20.63 0.51 7.91
CA ASP A 70 21.67 0.27 6.88
C ASP A 70 22.15 1.57 6.21
N THR A 71 21.54 2.72 6.56
CA THR A 71 21.88 4.05 6.05
C THR A 71 22.35 5.00 7.16
N PRO A 72 23.57 4.88 7.67
CA PRO A 72 24.02 5.59 8.88
C PRO A 72 23.82 7.10 8.84
N SER A 73 23.98 7.73 7.67
CA SER A 73 23.81 9.17 7.52
C SER A 73 22.34 9.61 7.67
N LEU A 74 21.39 8.87 7.07
CA LEU A 74 19.96 9.15 7.21
C LEU A 74 19.47 8.78 8.63
N LEU A 75 19.94 7.68 9.18
CA LEU A 75 19.64 7.30 10.56
C LEU A 75 20.07 8.39 11.56
N HIS A 76 21.25 8.99 11.34
CA HIS A 76 21.70 10.11 12.16
C HIS A 76 20.73 11.31 12.08
N LEU A 77 20.31 11.69 10.88
CA LEU A 77 19.35 12.78 10.67
C LEU A 77 17.99 12.50 11.32
N ALA A 78 17.48 11.27 11.19
CA ALA A 78 16.23 10.84 11.82
C ALA A 78 16.31 10.93 13.37
N ASN A 79 17.37 10.41 13.96
CA ASN A 79 17.56 10.38 15.43
C ASN A 79 17.76 11.77 16.04
N HIS A 80 18.45 12.67 15.34
CA HIS A 80 18.73 14.02 15.83
C HIS A 80 17.74 15.07 15.29
N GLN A 81 16.80 14.66 14.44
CA GLN A 81 15.81 15.54 13.81
C GLN A 81 16.46 16.71 13.07
N GLN A 82 17.58 16.44 12.39
CA GLN A 82 18.37 17.45 11.71
C GLN A 82 18.22 17.34 10.18
N SER A 83 18.28 18.48 9.52
CA SER A 83 18.42 18.54 8.07
C SER A 83 19.89 18.44 7.66
N ARG A 84 20.13 18.09 6.39
CA ARG A 84 21.47 17.98 5.82
C ARG A 84 21.51 18.63 4.44
N VAL A 85 22.55 19.40 4.17
CA VAL A 85 22.91 19.86 2.83
C VAL A 85 24.10 19.05 2.33
N ILE A 86 24.10 18.76 1.04
CA ILE A 86 25.22 18.29 0.25
C ILE A 86 25.45 19.36 -0.80
N ASP A 87 26.56 20.10 -0.70
CA ASP A 87 26.85 21.22 -1.57
C ASP A 87 27.39 20.79 -2.93
N ASP A 88 28.13 19.67 -2.96
CA ASP A 88 28.64 19.04 -4.18
C ASP A 88 28.45 17.50 -4.12
N ILE A 89 27.38 17.03 -4.77
CA ILE A 89 27.06 15.59 -4.80
C ILE A 89 28.22 14.79 -5.38
N SER A 90 28.89 15.28 -6.44
CA SER A 90 29.99 14.58 -7.08
C SER A 90 31.23 14.44 -6.21
N ALA A 91 31.44 15.35 -5.27
CA ALA A 91 32.56 15.34 -4.34
C ALA A 91 32.27 14.58 -3.05
N GLU A 92 31.03 14.63 -2.56
CA GLU A 92 30.67 14.13 -1.24
C GLU A 92 30.01 12.74 -1.25
N ILE A 93 29.35 12.40 -2.36
CA ILE A 93 28.67 11.10 -2.51
C ILE A 93 29.58 10.12 -3.23
N HIS A 94 29.80 8.99 -2.61
CA HIS A 94 30.52 7.85 -3.18
C HIS A 94 29.54 6.75 -3.56
N GLY A 95 29.72 6.17 -4.74
CA GLY A 95 28.94 5.02 -5.22
C GLY A 95 29.07 3.79 -4.32
N GLY A 96 28.27 2.79 -4.57
CA GLY A 96 28.28 1.49 -3.86
C GLY A 96 26.96 1.16 -3.18
N SER A 97 25.94 2.01 -3.31
CA SER A 97 24.54 1.67 -3.01
C SER A 97 23.65 2.07 -4.17
N VAL A 98 22.53 1.36 -4.34
CA VAL A 98 21.55 1.65 -5.40
C VAL A 98 21.14 3.13 -5.42
N HIS A 99 20.90 3.72 -4.26
CA HIS A 99 20.52 5.14 -4.16
C HIS A 99 21.67 6.08 -4.51
N SER A 100 22.89 5.80 -4.02
CA SER A 100 24.06 6.67 -4.31
C SER A 100 24.43 6.61 -5.80
N ASP A 101 24.42 5.42 -6.39
CA ASP A 101 24.72 5.22 -7.81
C ASP A 101 23.67 5.93 -8.67
N TRP A 102 22.38 5.75 -8.34
CA TRP A 102 21.29 6.45 -9.00
C TRP A 102 21.44 7.99 -8.88
N LEU A 103 21.75 8.53 -7.69
CA LEU A 103 21.87 9.97 -7.46
C LEU A 103 22.99 10.58 -8.32
N LEU A 104 24.14 9.88 -8.44
CA LEU A 104 25.26 10.30 -9.28
C LEU A 104 24.92 10.31 -10.78
N GLU A 105 24.04 9.41 -11.24
CA GLU A 105 23.62 9.30 -12.63
C GLU A 105 22.64 10.39 -13.07
N GLN A 106 21.88 11.01 -12.13
CA GLN A 106 20.83 11.96 -12.50
C GLN A 106 21.34 13.34 -12.89
N GLY A 107 22.61 13.66 -12.61
CA GLY A 107 23.19 14.97 -12.90
C GLY A 107 22.78 16.06 -11.92
N TYR A 108 22.27 15.70 -10.75
CA TYR A 108 22.06 16.64 -9.65
C TYR A 108 23.41 17.07 -9.07
N MET A 109 23.50 18.35 -8.70
CA MET A 109 24.75 18.96 -8.23
C MET A 109 24.77 19.16 -6.72
N SER A 110 23.61 19.53 -6.12
CA SER A 110 23.48 19.66 -4.67
C SER A 110 22.14 19.12 -4.19
N SER A 111 22.06 18.77 -2.90
CA SER A 111 20.87 18.17 -2.29
C SER A 111 20.61 18.69 -0.90
N PHE A 112 19.33 18.90 -0.56
CA PHE A 112 18.88 19.26 0.77
C PHE A 112 17.88 18.23 1.29
N THR A 113 18.20 17.56 2.40
CA THR A 113 17.37 16.56 3.04
C THR A 113 16.74 17.12 4.31
N VAL A 114 15.41 17.06 4.41
CA VAL A 114 14.63 17.55 5.55
C VAL A 114 13.83 16.41 6.16
N PRO A 115 13.94 16.13 7.48
CA PRO A 115 13.13 15.10 8.11
C PRO A 115 11.67 15.56 8.25
N ILE A 116 10.73 14.63 8.03
CA ILE A 116 9.30 14.79 8.30
C ILE A 116 9.06 14.34 9.74
N ILE A 117 8.66 15.28 10.60
CA ILE A 117 8.46 15.01 12.02
C ILE A 117 7.09 15.52 12.45
N ARG A 118 6.33 14.67 13.15
CA ARG A 118 5.06 15.04 13.75
C ARG A 118 4.98 14.50 15.17
N GLN A 119 4.57 15.35 16.11
CA GLN A 119 4.45 14.96 17.54
C GLN A 119 5.70 14.23 18.07
N ASN A 120 6.88 14.70 17.68
CA ASN A 120 8.18 14.12 18.01
C ASN A 120 8.42 12.71 17.44
N GLN A 121 7.62 12.27 16.46
CA GLN A 121 7.82 11.02 15.72
C GLN A 121 8.39 11.32 14.34
N PHE A 122 9.42 10.57 13.98
CA PHE A 122 9.99 10.58 12.64
C PHE A 122 9.08 9.78 11.70
N LEU A 123 8.65 10.40 10.60
CA LEU A 123 7.76 9.82 9.59
C LEU A 123 8.45 9.59 8.24
N GLY A 124 9.61 10.21 8.01
CA GLY A 124 10.32 10.09 6.75
C GLY A 124 11.16 11.32 6.42
N PHE A 125 11.48 11.49 5.13
CA PHE A 125 12.28 12.62 4.62
C PHE A 125 11.65 13.27 3.41
N VAL A 126 11.88 14.58 3.27
CA VAL A 126 11.79 15.31 2.00
C VAL A 126 13.20 15.48 1.46
N PHE A 127 13.40 15.13 0.19
CA PHE A 127 14.63 15.35 -0.57
C PHE A 127 14.38 16.45 -1.60
N ILE A 128 15.28 17.41 -1.65
CA ILE A 128 15.22 18.56 -2.57
C ILE A 128 16.54 18.59 -3.31
N ASP A 129 16.51 18.39 -4.63
CA ASP A 129 17.73 18.30 -5.44
C ASP A 129 17.78 19.45 -6.45
N SER A 130 18.99 19.95 -6.67
CA SER A 130 19.30 21.08 -7.54
C SER A 130 20.31 20.70 -8.60
N VAL A 131 20.22 21.34 -9.77
CA VAL A 131 21.19 21.24 -10.86
C VAL A 131 22.40 22.18 -10.70
N GLU A 132 22.43 22.96 -9.64
CA GLU A 132 23.53 23.88 -9.32
C GLU A 132 24.21 23.44 -8.00
N LYS A 133 25.54 23.64 -7.89
CA LYS A 133 26.27 23.47 -6.64
C LYS A 133 25.96 24.59 -5.67
N ASP A 134 26.19 24.37 -4.39
CA ASP A 134 26.08 25.37 -3.33
C ASP A 134 24.71 26.07 -3.30
N SER A 135 23.64 25.39 -3.80
CA SER A 135 22.30 25.98 -3.96
C SER A 135 21.59 26.26 -2.64
N PHE A 136 21.90 25.53 -1.59
CA PHE A 136 21.14 25.55 -0.34
C PHE A 136 21.81 26.39 0.74
N THR A 137 21.91 27.73 0.51
CA THR A 137 22.41 28.66 1.52
C THR A 137 21.53 28.66 2.80
N PRO A 138 22.03 29.12 3.97
CA PRO A 138 21.23 29.15 5.20
C PRO A 138 19.91 29.92 5.10
N SER A 139 19.83 30.92 4.21
CA SER A 139 18.57 31.66 3.95
C SER A 139 17.58 30.80 3.16
N ILE A 140 18.04 30.12 2.13
CA ILE A 140 17.23 29.21 1.29
C ILE A 140 16.77 28.01 2.11
N GLN A 141 17.63 27.42 2.92
CA GLN A 141 17.24 26.33 3.83
C GLN A 141 16.07 26.72 4.74
N ARG A 142 16.12 27.88 5.37
CA ARG A 142 15.04 28.38 6.25
C ARG A 142 13.73 28.56 5.48
N ASP A 143 13.78 29.15 4.28
CA ASP A 143 12.60 29.35 3.44
C ASP A 143 12.00 28.00 3.00
N LEU A 144 12.83 27.07 2.52
CA LEU A 144 12.39 25.75 2.10
C LEU A 144 11.79 24.94 3.27
N ILE A 145 12.38 24.97 4.46
CA ILE A 145 11.81 24.30 5.65
C ILE A 145 10.42 24.84 5.94
N MET A 146 10.24 26.18 5.92
CA MET A 146 8.92 26.79 6.16
C MET A 146 7.91 26.40 5.09
N ARG A 147 8.30 26.39 3.82
CA ARG A 147 7.43 26.03 2.70
C ARG A 147 7.10 24.52 2.72
N CYS A 148 8.09 23.66 2.99
CA CYS A 148 7.88 22.21 3.09
C CYS A 148 6.98 21.80 4.25
N ALA A 149 6.81 22.64 5.28
CA ALA A 149 5.94 22.33 6.40
C ALA A 149 4.51 21.94 5.96
N SER A 150 3.96 22.64 4.95
CA SER A 150 2.61 22.37 4.44
C SER A 150 2.50 20.99 3.78
N ILE A 151 3.51 20.57 3.00
CA ILE A 151 3.50 19.23 2.38
C ILE A 151 3.80 18.14 3.40
N CYS A 152 4.68 18.42 4.37
CA CYS A 152 4.93 17.50 5.49
C CYS A 152 3.66 17.28 6.32
N ASP A 153 2.90 18.33 6.60
CA ASP A 153 1.62 18.22 7.31
C ASP A 153 0.57 17.45 6.48
N ALA A 154 0.51 17.65 5.17
CA ALA A 154 -0.38 16.92 4.29
C ALA A 154 -0.08 15.42 4.30
N ILE A 155 1.20 15.04 4.14
CA ILE A 155 1.66 13.64 4.21
C ILE A 155 1.33 13.04 5.59
N ALA A 156 1.68 13.75 6.67
CA ALA A 156 1.46 13.26 8.02
C ALA A 156 -0.05 13.09 8.34
N ASN A 157 -0.91 13.97 7.83
CA ASN A 157 -2.35 13.87 8.00
C ASN A 157 -2.94 12.68 7.24
N GLU A 158 -2.53 12.48 5.99
CA GLU A 158 -3.01 11.37 5.16
C GLU A 158 -2.58 10.03 5.73
N LEU A 159 -1.30 9.85 6.07
CA LEU A 159 -0.82 8.63 6.72
C LEU A 159 -1.53 8.37 8.06
N ALA A 160 -1.77 9.42 8.87
CA ALA A 160 -2.48 9.26 10.14
C ALA A 160 -3.95 8.87 9.92
N ALA A 161 -4.62 9.43 8.91
CA ALA A 161 -5.98 9.07 8.55
C ALA A 161 -6.06 7.61 8.07
N ALA A 162 -5.19 7.18 7.16
CA ALA A 162 -5.11 5.81 6.69
C ALA A 162 -4.86 4.81 7.83
N HIS A 163 -3.88 5.08 8.70
CA HIS A 163 -3.60 4.24 9.87
C HIS A 163 -4.78 4.21 10.85
N LEU A 164 -5.48 5.32 11.07
CA LEU A 164 -6.65 5.36 11.94
C LEU A 164 -7.79 4.50 11.38
N LEU A 165 -8.05 4.56 10.08
CA LEU A 165 -9.05 3.72 9.40
C LEU A 165 -8.71 2.24 9.56
N VAL A 166 -7.47 1.85 9.28
CA VAL A 166 -6.98 0.47 9.44
C VAL A 166 -7.06 0.02 10.90
N ALA A 167 -6.64 0.86 11.85
CA ALA A 167 -6.70 0.55 13.28
C ALA A 167 -8.14 0.40 13.78
N THR A 168 -9.05 1.28 13.33
CA THR A 168 -10.48 1.20 13.67
C THR A 168 -11.10 -0.09 13.14
N ALA A 169 -10.86 -0.41 11.87
CA ALA A 169 -11.33 -1.63 11.26
C ALA A 169 -10.76 -2.89 11.94
N SER A 170 -9.49 -2.85 12.32
CA SER A 170 -8.84 -3.93 13.08
C SER A 170 -9.42 -4.09 14.48
N ALA A 171 -9.73 -2.97 15.17
CA ALA A 171 -10.38 -3.00 16.48
C ALA A 171 -11.80 -3.59 16.39
N ILE A 172 -12.59 -3.16 15.41
CA ILE A 172 -13.93 -3.71 15.14
C ILE A 172 -13.85 -5.21 14.87
N ARG A 173 -12.88 -5.64 14.05
CA ARG A 173 -12.63 -7.07 13.77
C ARG A 173 -12.19 -7.82 15.03
N SER A 174 -11.31 -7.26 15.86
CA SER A 174 -10.89 -7.89 17.12
C SER A 174 -12.07 -8.13 18.06
N ILE A 175 -13.04 -7.21 18.11
CA ILE A 175 -14.29 -7.40 18.83
C ILE A 175 -15.11 -8.55 18.21
N ALA A 176 -15.12 -8.67 16.89
CA ALA A 176 -15.77 -9.79 16.18
C ALA A 176 -15.02 -11.11 16.37
N ASN A 177 -13.67 -11.09 16.52
CA ASN A 177 -12.84 -12.27 16.79
C ASN A 177 -13.12 -12.93 18.15
N LEU A 178 -13.69 -12.19 19.13
CA LEU A 178 -14.24 -12.78 20.35
C LEU A 178 -15.36 -13.80 20.04
N ARG A 179 -15.83 -13.85 18.77
CA ARG A 179 -16.80 -14.81 18.25
C ARG A 179 -16.16 -15.99 17.50
N GLY A 180 -14.83 -16.16 17.57
CA GLY A 180 -14.12 -17.30 16.95
C GLY A 180 -13.69 -17.06 15.49
N PHE A 181 -13.52 -15.82 15.07
CA PHE A 181 -13.02 -15.47 13.74
C PHE A 181 -11.49 -15.55 13.72
N ASP A 182 -10.95 -16.51 12.99
CA ASP A 182 -9.50 -16.65 12.79
C ASP A 182 -9.01 -15.60 11.78
N ALA A 183 -8.43 -14.53 12.29
CA ALA A 183 -7.91 -13.43 11.49
C ALA A 183 -6.41 -13.22 11.71
N GLY A 184 -5.71 -14.16 12.31
CA GLY A 184 -4.32 -14.11 12.70
C GLY A 184 -3.39 -13.42 11.70
N MET A 185 -2.42 -14.11 11.16
CA MET A 185 -1.45 -13.58 10.21
C MET A 185 -2.00 -13.36 8.79
N HIS A 186 -3.23 -13.82 8.48
CA HIS A 186 -3.88 -13.63 7.16
C HIS A 186 -3.85 -12.16 6.70
N LEU A 187 -4.18 -11.23 7.59
CA LEU A 187 -4.20 -9.80 7.24
C LEU A 187 -2.84 -9.25 6.86
N THR A 188 -1.83 -9.66 7.61
CA THR A 188 -0.44 -9.27 7.31
C THR A 188 0.00 -9.88 5.98
N ARG A 189 -0.34 -11.16 5.73
CA ARG A 189 -0.04 -11.81 4.44
C ARG A 189 -0.77 -11.12 3.29
N MET A 190 -2.03 -10.76 3.46
CA MET A 190 -2.80 -10.03 2.46
C MET A 190 -2.14 -8.70 2.09
N ALA A 191 -1.71 -7.92 3.09
CA ALA A 191 -0.99 -6.67 2.87
C ALA A 191 0.30 -6.90 2.06
N GLU A 192 1.15 -7.82 2.52
CA GLU A 192 2.45 -8.10 1.90
C GLU A 192 2.34 -8.70 0.49
N LEU A 193 1.40 -9.65 0.27
CA LEU A 193 1.17 -10.25 -1.04
C LEU A 193 0.61 -9.23 -2.03
N SER A 194 -0.36 -8.42 -1.62
CA SER A 194 -0.94 -7.37 -2.47
C SER A 194 0.11 -6.34 -2.88
N ARG A 195 0.97 -5.92 -1.94
CA ARG A 195 2.10 -5.03 -2.21
C ARG A 195 3.13 -5.67 -3.14
N LEU A 196 3.46 -6.95 -2.92
CA LEU A 196 4.40 -7.70 -3.77
C LEU A 196 3.92 -7.72 -5.22
N ILE A 197 2.64 -8.03 -5.44
CA ILE A 197 2.02 -8.03 -6.77
C ILE A 197 2.05 -6.61 -7.36
N ALA A 198 1.55 -5.61 -6.64
CA ALA A 198 1.47 -4.23 -7.11
C ALA A 198 2.82 -3.65 -7.56
N ARG A 199 3.89 -3.93 -6.80
CA ARG A 199 5.25 -3.46 -7.12
C ARG A 199 5.87 -4.11 -8.37
N ASN A 200 5.43 -5.30 -8.71
CA ASN A 200 5.97 -6.07 -9.83
C ASN A 200 5.06 -6.05 -11.07
N LEU A 201 4.00 -5.25 -11.03
CA LEU A 201 3.14 -5.04 -12.19
C LEU A 201 3.84 -4.21 -13.27
N PRO A 202 3.54 -4.47 -14.56
CA PRO A 202 4.03 -3.67 -15.65
C PRO A 202 3.68 -2.17 -15.52
N ALA A 203 4.59 -1.31 -15.97
CA ALA A 203 4.46 0.15 -15.85
C ALA A 203 3.21 0.73 -16.56
N HIS A 204 2.62 0.01 -17.53
CA HIS A 204 1.42 0.48 -18.23
C HIS A 204 0.18 0.59 -17.33
N PHE A 205 0.15 -0.07 -16.16
CA PHE A 205 -0.91 0.10 -15.17
C PHE A 205 -0.83 1.46 -14.45
N GLY A 206 0.31 2.15 -14.53
CA GLY A 206 0.48 3.50 -14.01
C GLY A 206 0.38 3.63 -12.49
N LEU A 207 0.57 2.52 -11.73
CA LEU A 207 0.58 2.57 -10.28
C LEU A 207 1.77 3.38 -9.77
N THR A 208 1.49 4.37 -8.95
CA THR A 208 2.49 5.14 -8.22
C THR A 208 2.90 4.46 -6.92
N ASP A 209 4.03 4.86 -6.32
CA ASP A 209 4.42 4.40 -4.98
C ASP A 209 3.34 4.73 -3.93
N GLU A 210 2.61 5.85 -4.12
CA GLU A 210 1.45 6.25 -3.32
C GLU A 210 0.30 5.22 -3.45
N ASP A 211 -0.05 4.80 -4.67
CA ASP A 211 -1.09 3.80 -4.91
C ASP A 211 -0.71 2.43 -4.32
N ILE A 212 0.56 2.02 -4.47
CA ILE A 212 1.08 0.77 -3.92
C ILE A 212 0.99 0.76 -2.39
N GLU A 213 1.30 1.89 -1.76
CA GLU A 213 1.17 2.02 -0.30
C GLU A 213 -0.28 1.93 0.15
N HIS A 214 -1.21 2.57 -0.55
CA HIS A 214 -2.63 2.46 -0.25
C HIS A 214 -3.18 1.05 -0.45
N ILE A 215 -2.74 0.33 -1.50
CA ILE A 215 -3.09 -1.09 -1.68
C ILE A 215 -2.57 -1.92 -0.50
N TYR A 216 -1.32 -1.70 -0.06
CA TYR A 216 -0.75 -2.36 1.11
C TYR A 216 -1.58 -2.12 2.37
N LEU A 217 -1.92 -0.86 2.66
CA LEU A 217 -2.66 -0.46 3.86
C LEU A 217 -4.10 -0.98 3.86
N PHE A 218 -4.77 -1.01 2.71
CA PHE A 218 -6.21 -1.27 2.64
C PHE A 218 -6.59 -2.69 2.24
N SER A 219 -5.70 -3.48 1.62
CA SER A 219 -6.01 -4.88 1.29
C SER A 219 -6.45 -5.73 2.49
N PRO A 220 -5.97 -5.51 3.74
CA PRO A 220 -6.50 -6.21 4.91
C PRO A 220 -7.98 -5.96 5.20
N LEU A 221 -8.57 -4.91 4.62
CA LEU A 221 -9.96 -4.50 4.88
C LEU A 221 -10.96 -5.14 3.91
N HIS A 222 -10.51 -5.89 2.88
CA HIS A 222 -11.38 -6.46 1.84
C HIS A 222 -12.61 -7.17 2.40
N ASP A 223 -12.46 -7.87 3.49
CA ASP A 223 -13.47 -8.71 4.15
C ASP A 223 -14.15 -8.06 5.37
N ILE A 224 -14.00 -6.74 5.60
CA ILE A 224 -14.50 -6.06 6.81
C ILE A 224 -16.01 -6.27 7.02
N GLY A 225 -16.79 -6.35 5.95
CA GLY A 225 -18.23 -6.53 6.01
C GLY A 225 -18.70 -7.89 6.52
N LYS A 226 -17.80 -8.88 6.67
CA LYS A 226 -18.10 -10.18 7.30
C LYS A 226 -18.61 -10.03 8.74
N ILE A 227 -18.29 -8.95 9.40
CA ILE A 227 -18.82 -8.58 10.72
C ILE A 227 -20.34 -8.52 10.72
N GLY A 228 -20.95 -8.09 9.62
CA GLY A 228 -22.39 -8.00 9.45
C GLY A 228 -23.08 -9.30 9.04
N ILE A 229 -22.34 -10.43 8.92
CA ILE A 229 -22.90 -11.74 8.57
C ILE A 229 -23.31 -12.48 9.85
N PRO A 230 -24.49 -13.15 9.87
CA PRO A 230 -24.93 -13.94 11.02
C PRO A 230 -23.95 -15.06 11.36
N ASP A 231 -23.66 -15.26 12.65
CA ASP A 231 -22.70 -16.27 13.14
C ASP A 231 -23.05 -17.70 12.66
N ALA A 232 -24.33 -18.04 12.57
CA ALA A 232 -24.79 -19.34 12.07
C ALA A 232 -24.35 -19.64 10.62
N ILE A 233 -24.08 -18.61 9.82
CA ILE A 233 -23.60 -18.73 8.45
C ILE A 233 -22.07 -18.57 8.41
N LEU A 234 -21.57 -17.57 9.12
CA LEU A 234 -20.16 -17.21 9.13
C LEU A 234 -19.27 -18.34 9.71
N LEU A 235 -19.73 -18.93 10.81
CA LEU A 235 -19.00 -19.97 11.56
C LEU A 235 -19.50 -21.39 11.23
N LYS A 236 -20.27 -21.56 10.16
CA LYS A 236 -20.83 -22.86 9.79
C LYS A 236 -19.73 -23.88 9.47
N ALA A 237 -19.73 -24.96 10.22
CA ALA A 237 -18.87 -26.11 9.97
C ALA A 237 -19.39 -26.90 8.75
N GLY A 238 -18.97 -26.55 7.55
CA GLY A 238 -19.33 -27.26 6.32
C GLY A 238 -19.70 -26.32 5.17
N ARG A 239 -20.23 -26.90 4.09
CA ARG A 239 -20.60 -26.12 2.90
C ARG A 239 -21.86 -25.30 3.15
N LEU A 240 -21.85 -24.06 2.67
CA LEU A 240 -23.01 -23.19 2.65
C LEU A 240 -24.01 -23.70 1.60
N THR A 241 -25.30 -23.63 1.92
CA THR A 241 -26.40 -23.75 0.95
C THR A 241 -26.41 -22.55 0.01
N ASP A 242 -27.15 -22.60 -1.08
CA ASP A 242 -27.20 -21.47 -2.03
C ASP A 242 -27.78 -20.21 -1.38
N SER A 243 -28.79 -20.34 -0.49
CA SER A 243 -29.35 -19.23 0.27
C SER A 243 -28.36 -18.65 1.28
N GLU A 244 -27.62 -19.49 1.98
CA GLU A 244 -26.56 -19.03 2.91
C GLU A 244 -25.41 -18.37 2.15
N ARG A 245 -25.07 -18.88 0.97
CA ARG A 245 -24.05 -18.28 0.09
C ARG A 245 -24.46 -16.88 -0.35
N GLN A 246 -25.72 -16.68 -0.74
CA GLN A 246 -26.26 -15.36 -1.05
C GLN A 246 -26.16 -14.39 0.13
N ILE A 247 -26.46 -14.86 1.35
CA ILE A 247 -26.29 -14.05 2.55
C ILE A 247 -24.79 -13.74 2.79
N MET A 248 -23.92 -14.73 2.65
CA MET A 248 -22.46 -14.52 2.77
C MET A 248 -21.96 -13.45 1.80
N GLN A 249 -22.39 -13.49 0.53
CA GLN A 249 -21.98 -12.51 -0.50
C GLN A 249 -22.38 -11.06 -0.14
N THR A 250 -23.36 -10.86 0.74
CA THR A 250 -23.74 -9.51 1.19
C THR A 250 -22.65 -8.81 2.00
N HIS A 251 -21.58 -9.54 2.43
CA HIS A 251 -20.47 -8.91 3.16
C HIS A 251 -19.79 -7.80 2.32
N VAL A 252 -19.74 -7.95 1.00
CA VAL A 252 -19.18 -6.93 0.10
C VAL A 252 -19.92 -5.61 0.27
N GLN A 253 -21.26 -5.60 0.09
CA GLN A 253 -22.04 -4.38 0.23
C GLN A 253 -22.01 -3.83 1.67
N LYS A 254 -22.10 -4.71 2.67
CA LYS A 254 -21.99 -4.30 4.09
C LYS A 254 -20.65 -3.67 4.42
N GLY A 255 -19.56 -4.17 3.79
CA GLY A 255 -18.22 -3.59 3.91
C GLY A 255 -18.16 -2.18 3.32
N VAL A 256 -18.71 -1.99 2.12
CA VAL A 256 -18.80 -0.67 1.48
C VAL A 256 -19.61 0.29 2.34
N ASP A 257 -20.81 -0.10 2.79
CA ASP A 257 -21.68 0.75 3.62
C ASP A 257 -20.98 1.17 4.92
N MET A 258 -20.24 0.25 5.54
CA MET A 258 -19.48 0.51 6.78
C MET A 258 -18.35 1.53 6.54
N ILE A 259 -17.56 1.34 5.48
CA ILE A 259 -16.46 2.26 5.17
C ILE A 259 -17.00 3.63 4.75
N ASP A 260 -18.06 3.68 3.98
CA ASP A 260 -18.69 4.94 3.58
C ASP A 260 -19.21 5.73 4.78
N SER A 261 -19.78 5.05 5.78
CA SER A 261 -20.18 5.69 7.03
C SER A 261 -18.98 6.25 7.80
N ILE A 262 -17.90 5.48 7.92
CA ILE A 262 -16.66 5.93 8.59
C ILE A 262 -16.06 7.14 7.85
N LEU A 263 -15.94 7.06 6.53
CA LEU A 263 -15.41 8.17 5.72
C LEU A 263 -16.26 9.44 5.84
N ALA A 264 -17.59 9.30 5.91
CA ALA A 264 -18.50 10.42 6.12
C ALA A 264 -18.28 11.08 7.48
N ASP A 265 -18.18 10.29 8.54
CA ASP A 265 -17.97 10.77 9.92
C ASP A 265 -16.63 11.54 10.07
N PHE A 266 -15.61 11.15 9.31
CA PHE A 266 -14.30 11.81 9.31
C PHE A 266 -14.13 12.88 8.21
N ASN A 267 -15.14 13.16 7.37
CA ASN A 267 -15.08 14.05 6.21
C ASN A 267 -13.97 13.67 5.20
N LEU A 268 -13.74 12.37 4.99
CA LEU A 268 -12.71 11.81 4.12
C LEU A 268 -13.26 11.19 2.82
N ILE A 269 -14.53 11.39 2.48
CA ILE A 269 -15.22 10.77 1.33
C ILE A 269 -14.51 11.07 0.00
N GLU A 270 -13.94 12.27 -0.14
CA GLU A 270 -13.30 12.75 -1.36
C GLU A 270 -11.79 12.46 -1.42
N ALA A 271 -11.23 11.80 -0.43
CA ALA A 271 -9.82 11.46 -0.41
C ALA A 271 -9.52 10.40 -1.52
N ASN A 272 -8.39 10.56 -2.21
CA ASN A 272 -8.00 9.64 -3.31
C ASN A 272 -7.79 8.20 -2.80
N ASP A 273 -7.26 8.07 -1.60
CA ASP A 273 -7.06 6.81 -0.88
C ASP A 273 -8.38 6.10 -0.57
N ALA A 274 -9.46 6.86 -0.28
CA ALA A 274 -10.80 6.30 -0.09
C ALA A 274 -11.29 5.52 -1.33
N ARG A 275 -10.93 5.95 -2.55
CA ARG A 275 -11.28 5.27 -3.80
C ARG A 275 -10.63 3.87 -3.85
N ILE A 276 -9.33 3.77 -3.59
CA ILE A 276 -8.61 2.49 -3.60
C ILE A 276 -9.21 1.53 -2.57
N MET A 277 -9.45 2.01 -1.35
CA MET A 277 -10.06 1.21 -0.29
C MET A 277 -11.45 0.70 -0.68
N ARG A 278 -12.32 1.57 -1.21
CA ARG A 278 -13.68 1.19 -1.64
C ARG A 278 -13.65 0.19 -2.80
N ASN A 279 -12.75 0.38 -3.78
CA ASN A 279 -12.59 -0.53 -4.90
C ASN A 279 -12.14 -1.92 -4.44
N ILE A 280 -11.19 -2.00 -3.52
CA ILE A 280 -10.77 -3.28 -2.92
C ILE A 280 -11.96 -3.98 -2.27
N ILE A 281 -12.69 -3.30 -1.39
CA ILE A 281 -13.82 -3.91 -0.66
C ILE A 281 -14.97 -4.30 -1.61
N ALA A 282 -15.28 -3.45 -2.59
CA ALA A 282 -16.43 -3.64 -3.47
C ALA A 282 -16.21 -4.72 -4.53
N PHE A 283 -14.96 -4.96 -4.97
CA PHE A 283 -14.71 -5.71 -6.20
C PHE A 283 -13.72 -6.88 -6.05
N HIS A 284 -13.19 -7.20 -4.87
CA HIS A 284 -12.22 -8.28 -4.68
C HIS A 284 -12.77 -9.69 -4.95
N HIS A 285 -14.07 -9.85 -5.15
CA HIS A 285 -14.71 -11.09 -5.58
C HIS A 285 -15.21 -11.05 -7.02
N GLU A 286 -14.89 -9.99 -7.77
CA GLU A 286 -15.17 -9.96 -9.22
C GLU A 286 -14.13 -10.78 -9.98
N TYR A 287 -14.58 -11.47 -11.04
CA TYR A 287 -13.73 -12.17 -11.98
C TYR A 287 -13.82 -11.51 -13.35
N LEU A 288 -12.73 -11.50 -14.11
CA LEU A 288 -12.67 -10.78 -15.40
C LEU A 288 -13.62 -11.34 -16.47
N ASP A 289 -14.07 -12.59 -16.32
CA ASP A 289 -15.10 -13.22 -17.18
C ASP A 289 -16.54 -12.79 -16.83
N GLY A 290 -16.73 -12.09 -15.72
CA GLY A 290 -18.03 -11.67 -15.20
C GLY A 290 -18.76 -12.71 -14.36
N SER A 291 -18.10 -13.84 -14.02
CA SER A 291 -18.68 -14.87 -13.15
C SER A 291 -18.56 -14.56 -11.66
N GLY A 292 -17.90 -13.44 -11.33
CA GLY A 292 -17.74 -12.94 -9.96
C GLY A 292 -19.00 -12.29 -9.41
N TYR A 293 -18.87 -11.69 -8.23
CA TYR A 293 -19.95 -10.98 -7.55
C TYR A 293 -19.42 -9.74 -6.83
N PRO A 294 -20.26 -8.75 -6.48
CA PRO A 294 -21.74 -8.73 -6.56
C PRO A 294 -22.27 -8.19 -7.90
N PHE A 295 -21.43 -7.58 -8.76
CA PHE A 295 -21.89 -6.82 -9.93
C PHE A 295 -21.71 -7.57 -11.25
N GLY A 296 -20.85 -8.61 -11.30
CA GLY A 296 -20.51 -9.35 -12.51
C GLY A 296 -19.74 -8.50 -13.52
N LEU A 297 -18.81 -7.68 -13.04
CA LEU A 297 -17.94 -6.83 -13.86
C LEU A 297 -17.03 -7.66 -14.76
N LYS A 298 -16.64 -7.10 -15.93
CA LYS A 298 -15.80 -7.81 -16.90
C LYS A 298 -14.57 -7.02 -17.29
N GLY A 299 -13.46 -7.73 -17.45
CA GLY A 299 -12.20 -7.18 -17.97
C GLY A 299 -11.79 -5.92 -17.22
N GLU A 300 -11.55 -4.83 -17.96
CA GLU A 300 -11.09 -3.55 -17.42
C GLU A 300 -12.10 -2.81 -16.51
N GLN A 301 -13.35 -3.27 -16.45
CA GLN A 301 -14.32 -2.73 -15.49
C GLN A 301 -13.95 -3.06 -14.04
N VAL A 302 -13.19 -4.15 -13.83
CA VAL A 302 -12.65 -4.49 -12.50
C VAL A 302 -11.40 -3.64 -12.25
N PRO A 303 -11.39 -2.77 -11.24
CA PRO A 303 -10.23 -1.94 -10.92
C PRO A 303 -8.97 -2.76 -10.62
N ILE A 304 -7.78 -2.24 -10.99
CA ILE A 304 -6.53 -2.99 -10.84
C ILE A 304 -6.25 -3.37 -9.38
N GLU A 305 -6.53 -2.49 -8.43
CA GLU A 305 -6.37 -2.76 -7.00
C GLU A 305 -7.23 -3.94 -6.52
N ALA A 306 -8.42 -4.13 -7.08
CA ALA A 306 -9.27 -5.27 -6.80
C ALA A 306 -8.71 -6.56 -7.42
N ARG A 307 -8.21 -6.51 -8.69
CA ARG A 307 -7.58 -7.67 -9.34
C ARG A 307 -6.37 -8.16 -8.55
N ILE A 308 -5.53 -7.24 -8.04
CA ILE A 308 -4.38 -7.54 -7.19
C ILE A 308 -4.83 -8.29 -5.94
N VAL A 309 -5.83 -7.75 -5.23
CA VAL A 309 -6.31 -8.33 -3.97
C VAL A 309 -7.01 -9.67 -4.20
N THR A 310 -7.75 -9.83 -5.32
CA THR A 310 -8.34 -11.11 -5.71
C THR A 310 -7.28 -12.21 -5.86
N VAL A 311 -6.18 -11.91 -6.56
CA VAL A 311 -5.05 -12.87 -6.74
C VAL A 311 -4.40 -13.17 -5.40
N ALA A 312 -4.14 -12.16 -4.57
CA ALA A 312 -3.54 -12.33 -3.25
C ALA A 312 -4.40 -13.19 -2.32
N ASP A 313 -5.72 -12.95 -2.28
CA ASP A 313 -6.65 -13.69 -1.41
C ASP A 313 -6.77 -15.15 -1.82
N ILE A 314 -6.88 -15.43 -3.13
CA ILE A 314 -6.93 -16.80 -3.62
C ILE A 314 -5.61 -17.53 -3.31
N PHE A 315 -4.47 -16.89 -3.53
CA PHE A 315 -3.15 -17.45 -3.23
C PHE A 315 -2.99 -17.76 -1.74
N ASP A 316 -3.35 -16.83 -0.85
CA ASP A 316 -3.33 -17.03 0.60
C ASP A 316 -4.27 -18.17 1.02
N ALA A 317 -5.47 -18.22 0.44
CA ALA A 317 -6.43 -19.30 0.71
C ALA A 317 -5.95 -20.69 0.27
N LEU A 318 -5.10 -20.78 -0.74
CA LEU A 318 -4.50 -22.04 -1.22
C LEU A 318 -3.30 -22.46 -0.38
N THR A 319 -2.43 -21.52 -0.04
CA THR A 319 -1.16 -21.79 0.65
C THR A 319 -1.29 -22.00 2.16
N HIS A 320 -2.42 -21.61 2.77
CA HIS A 320 -2.63 -21.76 4.22
C HIS A 320 -3.64 -22.86 4.57
N LYS A 321 -3.38 -23.51 5.71
CA LYS A 321 -4.20 -24.55 6.27
C LYS A 321 -5.56 -23.94 6.70
N ARG A 322 -6.66 -24.51 6.22
CA ARG A 322 -8.02 -24.23 6.73
C ARG A 322 -8.55 -25.47 7.44
N PRO A 323 -9.50 -25.36 8.37
CA PRO A 323 -9.99 -26.51 9.15
C PRO A 323 -10.37 -27.75 8.31
N TYR A 324 -10.68 -27.55 7.02
CA TYR A 324 -11.14 -28.59 6.11
C TYR A 324 -10.23 -28.85 4.89
N LYS A 325 -9.06 -28.16 4.78
CA LYS A 325 -8.18 -28.27 3.61
C LYS A 325 -6.72 -28.21 4.02
N LYS A 326 -5.91 -29.19 3.53
CA LYS A 326 -4.44 -29.12 3.63
C LYS A 326 -3.94 -27.94 2.80
N SER A 327 -2.91 -27.24 3.28
CA SER A 327 -2.20 -26.21 2.51
C SER A 327 -1.57 -26.82 1.25
N TRP A 328 -1.61 -26.08 0.17
CA TRP A 328 -0.89 -26.40 -1.05
C TRP A 328 0.52 -25.82 -0.99
N SER A 329 1.44 -26.36 -1.80
CA SER A 329 2.72 -25.69 -2.01
C SER A 329 2.52 -24.40 -2.83
N VAL A 330 3.47 -23.50 -2.74
CA VAL A 330 3.45 -22.24 -3.51
C VAL A 330 3.36 -22.54 -5.01
N GLU A 331 4.10 -23.53 -5.51
CA GLU A 331 4.12 -23.92 -6.91
C GLU A 331 2.76 -24.45 -7.38
N ASN A 332 2.13 -25.31 -6.58
CA ASN A 332 0.80 -25.84 -6.90
C ASN A 332 -0.27 -24.72 -6.88
N SER A 333 -0.14 -23.78 -5.96
CA SER A 333 -1.03 -22.62 -5.87
C SER A 333 -0.89 -21.73 -7.10
N LEU A 334 0.33 -21.47 -7.57
CA LEU A 334 0.56 -20.74 -8.82
C LEU A 334 0.02 -21.48 -10.04
N THR A 335 0.15 -22.81 -10.09
CA THR A 335 -0.43 -23.61 -11.17
C THR A 335 -1.95 -23.42 -11.25
N GLU A 336 -2.64 -23.41 -10.12
CA GLU A 336 -4.09 -23.14 -10.06
C GLU A 336 -4.43 -21.73 -10.52
N LEU A 337 -3.65 -20.71 -10.08
CA LEU A 337 -3.87 -19.33 -10.51
C LEU A 337 -3.72 -19.19 -12.04
N HIS A 338 -2.71 -19.82 -12.66
CA HIS A 338 -2.57 -19.85 -14.11
C HIS A 338 -3.74 -20.53 -14.82
N GLN A 339 -4.28 -21.63 -14.27
CA GLN A 339 -5.50 -22.24 -14.81
C GLN A 339 -6.70 -21.30 -14.73
N MET A 340 -6.81 -20.50 -13.66
CA MET A 340 -7.85 -19.46 -13.56
C MET A 340 -7.64 -18.31 -14.55
N VAL A 341 -6.40 -17.98 -14.90
CA VAL A 341 -6.09 -17.03 -16.01
C VAL A 341 -6.55 -17.62 -17.34
N GLU A 342 -6.22 -18.87 -17.64
CA GLU A 342 -6.66 -19.56 -18.86
C GLU A 342 -8.20 -19.62 -18.98
N GLN A 343 -8.91 -19.68 -17.84
CA GLN A 343 -10.37 -19.62 -17.76
C GLN A 343 -10.92 -18.18 -17.94
N GLY A 344 -10.07 -17.17 -18.08
CA GLY A 344 -10.46 -15.77 -18.19
C GLY A 344 -10.91 -15.12 -16.88
N LYS A 345 -10.64 -15.74 -15.71
CA LYS A 345 -11.10 -15.26 -14.41
C LYS A 345 -10.15 -14.26 -13.75
N LEU A 346 -8.84 -14.52 -13.83
CA LEU A 346 -7.83 -13.71 -13.19
C LEU A 346 -7.02 -12.91 -14.21
N ASP A 347 -6.44 -11.84 -13.72
CA ASP A 347 -5.54 -10.99 -14.49
C ASP A 347 -4.17 -11.67 -14.62
N ASP A 348 -3.70 -11.85 -15.87
CA ASP A 348 -2.44 -12.53 -16.18
C ASP A 348 -1.23 -11.74 -15.67
N ASP A 349 -1.25 -10.41 -15.78
CA ASP A 349 -0.16 -9.57 -15.29
C ASP A 349 -0.03 -9.66 -13.75
N CYS A 350 -1.15 -9.71 -13.03
CA CYS A 350 -1.14 -9.89 -11.58
C CYS A 350 -0.58 -11.26 -11.16
N VAL A 351 -0.98 -12.34 -11.85
CA VAL A 351 -0.47 -13.69 -11.55
C VAL A 351 0.99 -13.80 -11.95
N THR A 352 1.41 -13.24 -13.08
CA THR A 352 2.80 -13.20 -13.54
C THR A 352 3.68 -12.40 -12.58
N ALA A 353 3.22 -11.24 -12.07
CA ALA A 353 3.93 -10.45 -11.07
C ALA A 353 4.22 -11.25 -9.80
N LEU A 354 3.23 -12.01 -9.32
CA LEU A 354 3.41 -12.93 -8.18
C LEU A 354 4.38 -14.06 -8.49
N ALA A 355 4.25 -14.72 -9.65
CA ALA A 355 5.08 -15.83 -10.08
C ALA A 355 6.55 -15.42 -10.25
N ASN A 356 6.82 -14.25 -10.81
CA ASN A 356 8.18 -13.70 -10.95
C ASN A 356 8.83 -13.37 -9.59
N SER A 357 8.03 -13.28 -8.53
CA SER A 357 8.47 -12.97 -7.16
C SER A 357 8.39 -14.17 -6.21
N LEU A 358 8.55 -15.39 -6.73
CA LEU A 358 8.33 -16.66 -6.02
C LEU A 358 9.03 -16.74 -4.65
N ASN A 359 10.30 -16.37 -4.59
CA ASN A 359 11.08 -16.40 -3.34
C ASN A 359 10.51 -15.46 -2.27
N ALA A 360 10.08 -14.27 -2.69
CA ALA A 360 9.45 -13.30 -1.78
C ALA A 360 8.07 -13.80 -1.32
N ALA A 361 7.26 -14.35 -2.23
CA ALA A 361 5.97 -14.96 -1.90
C ALA A 361 6.13 -16.12 -0.90
N GLN A 362 7.11 -17.02 -1.13
CA GLN A 362 7.43 -18.11 -0.21
C GLN A 362 7.86 -17.58 1.16
N HIS A 363 8.66 -16.52 1.20
CA HIS A 363 9.08 -15.89 2.45
C HIS A 363 7.87 -15.33 3.22
N ILE A 364 6.94 -14.64 2.55
CA ILE A 364 5.72 -14.13 3.17
C ILE A 364 4.89 -15.28 3.77
N VAL A 365 4.66 -16.36 2.99
CA VAL A 365 3.90 -17.53 3.44
C VAL A 365 4.53 -18.18 4.67
N THR A 366 5.86 -18.28 4.73
CA THR A 366 6.56 -18.94 5.83
C THR A 366 6.77 -18.08 7.06
N SER A 367 6.97 -16.76 6.88
CA SER A 367 7.25 -15.84 7.99
C SER A 367 6.00 -15.46 8.79
N TYR A 368 4.83 -15.48 8.14
CA TYR A 368 3.56 -15.12 8.76
C TYR A 368 2.64 -16.34 8.90
N CYS A 369 3.19 -17.45 9.41
CA CYS A 369 2.39 -18.64 9.73
C CYS A 369 1.50 -18.37 10.94
N ASP A 370 0.26 -18.83 10.87
CA ASP A 370 -0.61 -18.89 12.05
C ASP A 370 0.02 -19.88 13.05
N SER A 371 0.20 -19.46 14.31
CA SER A 371 0.73 -20.32 15.36
C SER A 371 -0.17 -21.55 15.51
N GLU A 372 0.39 -22.75 15.44
CA GLU A 372 -0.35 -23.95 15.82
C GLU A 372 -0.82 -23.78 17.27
N GLU A 373 -2.13 -23.70 17.48
CA GLU A 373 -2.66 -23.88 18.83
C GLU A 373 -2.16 -25.22 19.36
N PRO A 374 -1.54 -25.26 20.58
CA PRO A 374 -1.21 -26.54 21.17
C PRO A 374 -2.50 -27.33 21.27
N ALA A 375 -2.51 -28.51 20.67
CA ALA A 375 -3.62 -29.44 20.71
C ALA A 375 -4.17 -29.48 22.14
N SER A 376 -5.39 -29.00 22.32
CA SER A 376 -6.09 -29.07 23.60
C SER A 376 -6.06 -30.51 24.04
N ASN A 377 -5.31 -30.77 25.11
CA ASN A 377 -5.18 -32.08 25.71
C ASN A 377 -6.59 -32.54 26.13
N PRO A 378 -7.15 -33.63 25.59
CA PRO A 378 -8.41 -34.18 26.07
C PRO A 378 -8.08 -35.01 27.32
N GLY A 379 -8.04 -34.32 28.45
CA GLY A 379 -7.76 -34.97 29.72
C GLY A 379 -8.39 -34.17 30.85
N TYR A 380 -9.62 -34.40 31.12
CA TYR A 380 -10.25 -34.83 32.41
C TYR A 380 -11.74 -34.88 32.22
#